data_ab433fc9c95a4ddd8262b52e9b6a30d1
#
_entry.id   ab433fc9c95a4ddd8262b52e9b6a30d1
#
_cell.length_a   1.000
_cell.length_b   1.000
_cell.length_c   1.000
_cell.angle_alpha   90.00
_cell.angle_beta   90.00
_cell.angle_gamma   90.00
#
_symmetry.space_group_name_H-M   'P 1'
#
loop_
_entity.id
_entity.type
_entity.pdbx_description
1 polymer ?
#
loop_
_entity_poly.entity_id
_entity_poly.type
_entity_poly.pdbx_seq_one_letter_code
_entity_poly.pdbx_strand_id
1 'polypeptide(L)'
;MIGRIDILLIQEHHLNEQRIQKYINMMLGKSRQFWVLVVGDDSLKAGLCIALNDTWLGSFLQYGVLTCGRGQYVIFQIGLKKWGLMNIYAPNHARDRVILWKNILSQVPSVDHWAIAGDFNMLEDVSDRLGGIPHTISSSELYEWEHLIFSLGLMDLWQVSSFVKMQDSLAYSRSDRRESNTNLSRLDRLYADKFLWDKGGFIGILPSFSFSDHAPLCLATILQD
;
A
#
# COMPACT_ATOMS: atom_id res chain seq x y z
N MET A 1 -19.93 -7.96 -1.84
CA MET A 1 -20.19 -6.59 -2.31
C MET A 1 -19.16 -5.71 -1.66
N ILE A 2 -18.24 -5.10 -2.42
CA ILE A 2 -17.26 -4.14 -1.87
C ILE A 2 -18.10 -2.97 -1.35
N GLY A 3 -18.01 -2.71 -0.04
CA GLY A 3 -18.68 -1.60 0.59
C GLY A 3 -18.20 -0.25 0.04
N ARG A 4 -18.44 0.82 0.78
CA ARG A 4 -17.94 2.15 0.45
C ARG A 4 -16.40 2.15 0.47
N ILE A 5 -15.75 2.56 -0.62
CA ILE A 5 -14.32 2.86 -0.64
C ILE A 5 -14.14 4.30 -0.16
N ASP A 6 -13.30 4.48 0.85
CA ASP A 6 -12.97 5.79 1.39
C ASP A 6 -11.59 6.28 0.94
N ILE A 7 -10.62 5.36 0.83
CA ILE A 7 -9.27 5.63 0.35
C ILE A 7 -8.86 4.55 -0.63
N LEU A 8 -8.28 4.94 -1.77
CA LEU A 8 -7.74 4.03 -2.77
C LEU A 8 -6.28 4.40 -3.03
N LEU A 9 -5.40 3.40 -2.90
CA LEU A 9 -3.98 3.50 -3.23
C LEU A 9 -3.71 2.71 -4.50
N ILE A 10 -3.07 3.33 -5.47
CA ILE A 10 -2.75 2.70 -6.75
C ILE A 10 -1.26 2.84 -6.99
N GLN A 11 -0.63 1.77 -7.45
CA GLN A 11 0.76 1.71 -7.87
C GLN A 11 0.81 1.37 -9.37
N GLU A 12 1.89 1.80 -10.04
CA GLU A 12 2.20 1.44 -11.43
C GLU A 12 1.08 1.78 -12.45
N HIS A 13 0.39 2.91 -12.24
CA HIS A 13 -0.78 3.25 -13.06
C HIS A 13 -0.43 3.72 -14.49
N HIS A 14 0.81 4.13 -14.79
CA HIS A 14 1.28 4.55 -16.12
C HIS A 14 0.39 5.59 -16.84
N LEU A 15 -0.29 6.43 -16.09
CA LEU A 15 -1.26 7.41 -16.59
C LEU A 15 -0.91 8.81 -16.08
N ASN A 16 -1.26 9.83 -16.87
CA ASN A 16 -1.26 11.19 -16.36
C ASN A 16 -2.46 11.46 -15.43
N GLU A 17 -2.42 12.59 -14.72
CA GLU A 17 -3.43 12.97 -13.73
C GLU A 17 -4.85 12.97 -14.31
N GLN A 18 -5.05 13.53 -15.49
CA GLN A 18 -6.38 13.62 -16.12
C GLN A 18 -6.96 12.24 -16.43
N ARG A 19 -6.11 11.32 -16.90
CA ARG A 19 -6.53 9.95 -17.23
C ARG A 19 -6.83 9.15 -15.98
N ILE A 20 -5.99 9.19 -14.96
CA ILE A 20 -6.24 8.45 -13.71
C ILE A 20 -7.50 8.96 -13.01
N GLN A 21 -7.73 10.28 -12.98
CA GLN A 21 -8.96 10.87 -12.45
C GLN A 21 -10.21 10.34 -13.17
N LYS A 22 -10.15 10.27 -14.51
CA LYS A 22 -11.25 9.73 -15.32
C LYS A 22 -11.52 8.26 -15.00
N TYR A 23 -10.47 7.43 -14.86
CA TYR A 23 -10.61 6.02 -14.52
C TYR A 23 -11.18 5.82 -13.12
N ILE A 24 -10.74 6.57 -12.12
CA ILE A 24 -11.28 6.50 -10.76
C ILE A 24 -12.76 6.85 -10.75
N ASN A 25 -13.15 7.94 -11.41
CA ASN A 25 -14.55 8.34 -11.51
C ASN A 25 -15.42 7.29 -12.23
N MET A 26 -14.86 6.60 -13.21
CA MET A 26 -15.55 5.52 -13.93
C MET A 26 -15.71 4.26 -13.07
N MET A 27 -14.68 3.86 -12.33
CA MET A 27 -14.68 2.65 -11.50
C MET A 27 -15.56 2.82 -10.25
N LEU A 28 -15.50 3.98 -9.60
CA LEU A 28 -16.16 4.22 -8.32
C LEU A 28 -17.55 4.86 -8.46
N GLY A 29 -17.95 5.20 -9.70
CA GLY A 29 -19.24 5.77 -10.04
C GLY A 29 -19.32 7.28 -9.85
N LYS A 30 -20.21 7.92 -10.62
CA LYS A 30 -20.37 9.40 -10.66
C LYS A 30 -20.99 10.00 -9.40
N SER A 31 -21.51 9.20 -8.50
CA SER A 31 -22.18 9.65 -7.27
C SER A 31 -21.22 10.01 -6.13
N ARG A 32 -19.91 9.81 -6.33
CA ARG A 32 -18.89 10.11 -5.33
C ARG A 32 -17.76 10.90 -5.96
N GLN A 33 -17.36 11.96 -5.28
CA GLN A 33 -16.18 12.72 -5.68
C GLN A 33 -14.96 12.17 -4.95
N PHE A 34 -13.90 11.95 -5.70
CA PHE A 34 -12.59 11.58 -5.18
C PHE A 34 -11.60 12.67 -5.53
N TRP A 35 -10.87 13.10 -4.52
CA TRP A 35 -9.71 13.93 -4.71
C TRP A 35 -8.50 13.05 -4.98
N VAL A 36 -7.80 13.30 -6.08
CA VAL A 36 -6.75 12.42 -6.61
C VAL A 36 -5.40 13.14 -6.51
N LEU A 37 -4.46 12.50 -5.83
CA LEU A 37 -3.09 12.94 -5.67
C LEU A 37 -2.20 12.00 -6.48
N VAL A 38 -1.50 12.51 -7.49
CA VAL A 38 -0.76 11.70 -8.47
C VAL A 38 0.71 12.04 -8.45
N VAL A 39 1.54 10.99 -8.46
CA VAL A 39 2.97 11.07 -8.76
C VAL A 39 3.24 10.26 -10.02
N GLY A 40 3.85 10.88 -10.98
CA GLY A 40 4.17 10.29 -12.28
C GLY A 40 3.85 11.26 -13.40
N ASP A 41 4.52 11.06 -14.49
CA ASP A 41 4.29 11.75 -15.74
C ASP A 41 3.93 10.73 -16.85
N ASP A 42 3.70 11.22 -18.06
CA ASP A 42 3.45 10.37 -19.22
C ASP A 42 4.65 9.46 -19.65
N SER A 43 5.73 9.42 -18.85
CA SER A 43 6.98 8.71 -19.19
C SER A 43 6.92 7.20 -19.01
N LEU A 44 5.75 6.62 -18.72
CA LEU A 44 5.51 5.18 -18.60
C LEU A 44 6.31 4.45 -17.48
N LYS A 45 6.99 5.19 -16.60
CA LYS A 45 7.77 4.61 -15.51
C LYS A 45 7.12 4.90 -14.18
N ALA A 46 6.73 3.83 -13.47
CA ALA A 46 6.09 3.92 -12.17
C ALA A 46 4.72 4.64 -12.25
N GLY A 47 4.37 5.35 -11.23
CA GLY A 47 3.11 6.06 -11.10
C GLY A 47 2.43 5.65 -9.81
N LEU A 48 2.17 6.64 -8.94
CA LEU A 48 1.49 6.44 -7.67
C LEU A 48 0.26 7.35 -7.63
N CYS A 49 -0.81 6.82 -7.07
CA CYS A 49 -2.01 7.63 -6.85
C CYS A 49 -2.60 7.32 -5.47
N ILE A 50 -2.98 8.36 -4.74
CA ILE A 50 -3.85 8.30 -3.58
C ILE A 50 -5.15 9.00 -3.97
N ALA A 51 -6.26 8.28 -3.95
CA ALA A 51 -7.58 8.86 -4.15
C ALA A 51 -8.36 8.84 -2.84
N LEU A 52 -8.82 10.01 -2.41
CA LEU A 52 -9.53 10.23 -1.16
C LEU A 52 -10.99 10.58 -1.46
N ASN A 53 -11.90 9.89 -0.79
CA ASN A 53 -13.30 10.30 -0.79
C ASN A 53 -13.43 11.71 -0.18
N ASP A 54 -14.35 12.52 -0.66
CA ASP A 54 -14.62 13.91 -0.24
C ASP A 54 -14.82 14.05 1.28
N THR A 55 -15.33 13.02 1.95
CA THR A 55 -15.49 13.00 3.41
C THR A 55 -14.16 13.15 4.19
N TRP A 56 -13.01 12.85 3.56
CA TRP A 56 -11.69 12.99 4.17
C TRP A 56 -11.08 14.38 4.01
N LEU A 57 -11.63 15.24 3.14
CA LEU A 57 -11.08 16.57 2.87
C LEU A 57 -11.06 17.47 4.11
N GLY A 58 -12.06 17.35 4.98
CA GLY A 58 -12.12 18.11 6.23
C GLY A 58 -11.04 17.73 7.25
N SER A 59 -10.48 16.53 7.13
CA SER A 59 -9.41 16.03 8.01
C SER A 59 -8.02 16.13 7.38
N PHE A 60 -7.93 16.48 6.10
CA PHE A 60 -6.66 16.56 5.37
C PHE A 60 -5.80 17.72 5.85
N LEU A 61 -4.52 17.43 6.12
CA LEU A 61 -3.54 18.42 6.57
C LEU A 61 -2.42 18.65 5.56
N GLN A 62 -1.86 17.57 5.02
CA GLN A 62 -0.63 17.63 4.22
C GLN A 62 -0.55 16.49 3.22
N TYR A 63 0.08 16.77 2.09
CA TYR A 63 0.53 15.80 1.10
C TYR A 63 2.03 15.96 0.90
N GLY A 64 2.72 14.85 0.63
CA GLY A 64 4.13 14.85 0.28
C GLY A 64 4.52 13.67 -0.59
N VAL A 65 5.64 13.83 -1.27
CA VAL A 65 6.22 12.82 -2.17
C VAL A 65 7.65 12.55 -1.74
N LEU A 66 8.05 11.29 -1.67
CA LEU A 66 9.44 10.94 -1.44
C LEU A 66 10.30 11.36 -2.62
N THR A 67 11.51 11.82 -2.34
CA THR A 67 12.44 12.38 -3.36
C THR A 67 12.70 11.42 -4.52
N CYS A 68 12.65 10.11 -4.29
CA CYS A 68 12.82 9.09 -5.32
C CYS A 68 11.58 8.86 -6.21
N GLY A 69 10.45 9.50 -5.93
CA GLY A 69 9.17 9.27 -6.63
C GLY A 69 8.55 7.88 -6.40
N ARG A 70 9.08 7.10 -5.44
CA ARG A 70 8.65 5.74 -5.14
C ARG A 70 7.70 5.64 -3.95
N GLY A 71 7.33 6.76 -3.37
CA GLY A 71 6.38 6.87 -2.29
C GLY A 71 5.74 8.25 -2.25
N GLN A 72 4.51 8.28 -1.82
CA GLN A 72 3.75 9.48 -1.51
C GLN A 72 2.95 9.26 -0.24
N TYR A 73 2.68 10.33 0.48
CA TYR A 73 1.93 10.23 1.73
C TYR A 73 0.91 11.36 1.88
N VAL A 74 -0.08 11.10 2.69
CA VAL A 74 -1.06 12.08 3.16
C VAL A 74 -1.09 12.07 4.67
N ILE A 75 -1.30 13.24 5.27
CA ILE A 75 -1.48 13.41 6.71
C ILE A 75 -2.89 13.91 6.97
N PHE A 76 -3.56 13.27 7.91
CA PHE A 76 -4.90 13.61 8.38
C PHE A 76 -4.89 14.00 9.85
N GLN A 77 -5.86 14.82 10.24
CA GLN A 77 -6.24 15.04 11.63
C GLN A 77 -7.47 14.16 11.94
N ILE A 78 -7.32 13.22 12.87
CA ILE A 78 -8.43 12.40 13.37
C ILE A 78 -8.49 12.60 14.88
N GLY A 79 -9.55 13.22 15.38
CA GLY A 79 -9.61 13.68 16.76
C GLY A 79 -8.45 14.65 17.06
N LEU A 80 -7.69 14.39 18.10
CA LEU A 80 -6.50 15.18 18.47
C LEU A 80 -5.19 14.64 17.88
N LYS A 81 -5.25 13.57 17.08
CA LYS A 81 -4.08 12.85 16.58
C LYS A 81 -3.83 13.08 15.10
N LYS A 82 -2.56 13.13 14.72
CA LYS A 82 -2.12 13.18 13.32
C LYS A 82 -1.84 11.76 12.82
N TRP A 83 -2.40 11.45 11.67
CA TRP A 83 -2.29 10.16 10.99
C TRP A 83 -1.60 10.30 9.66
N GLY A 84 -0.56 9.54 9.45
CA GLY A 84 0.11 9.41 8.17
C GLY A 84 -0.31 8.12 7.46
N LEU A 85 -0.65 8.25 6.19
CA LEU A 85 -0.86 7.12 5.28
C LEU A 85 0.09 7.27 4.11
N MET A 86 0.93 6.26 3.88
CA MET A 86 1.90 6.24 2.80
C MET A 86 1.55 5.17 1.77
N ASN A 87 1.62 5.54 0.50
CA ASN A 87 1.53 4.65 -0.66
C ASN A 87 2.92 4.43 -1.23
N ILE A 88 3.36 3.18 -1.30
CA ILE A 88 4.70 2.79 -1.78
C ILE A 88 4.60 1.91 -3.03
N TYR A 89 5.48 2.17 -4.00
CA TYR A 89 5.83 1.27 -5.08
C TYR A 89 7.34 1.02 -5.05
N ALA A 90 7.75 -0.02 -4.34
CA ALA A 90 9.16 -0.30 -4.12
C ALA A 90 9.85 -0.81 -5.39
N PRO A 91 11.14 -0.51 -5.58
CA PRO A 91 11.92 -1.02 -6.71
C PRO A 91 12.02 -2.55 -6.72
N ASN A 92 12.10 -3.14 -7.92
CA ASN A 92 12.31 -4.59 -8.08
C ASN A 92 13.68 -5.07 -7.57
N HIS A 93 14.71 -4.22 -7.63
CA HIS A 93 16.06 -4.57 -7.19
C HIS A 93 16.27 -4.30 -5.70
N ALA A 94 16.77 -5.29 -4.97
CA ALA A 94 17.03 -5.20 -3.54
C ALA A 94 17.91 -4.01 -3.14
N ARG A 95 18.95 -3.70 -3.93
CA ARG A 95 19.84 -2.55 -3.67
C ARG A 95 19.09 -1.22 -3.66
N ASP A 96 18.15 -1.05 -4.59
CA ASP A 96 17.35 0.18 -4.70
C ASP A 96 16.31 0.25 -3.58
N ARG A 97 15.78 -0.89 -3.14
CA ARG A 97 14.89 -0.97 -1.97
C ARG A 97 15.62 -0.59 -0.68
N VAL A 98 16.87 -1.04 -0.48
CA VAL A 98 17.73 -0.61 0.65
C VAL A 98 17.84 0.92 0.71
N ILE A 99 18.06 1.57 -0.44
CA ILE A 99 18.13 3.04 -0.51
C ILE A 99 16.77 3.67 -0.15
N LEU A 100 15.68 3.08 -0.63
CA LEU A 100 14.34 3.56 -0.31
C LEU A 100 14.07 3.48 1.20
N TRP A 101 14.31 2.32 1.82
CA TRP A 101 14.07 2.10 3.25
C TRP A 101 14.87 3.07 4.13
N LYS A 102 16.14 3.28 3.83
CA LYS A 102 17.01 4.26 4.52
C LYS A 102 16.46 5.68 4.49
N ASN A 103 15.87 6.06 3.37
CA ASN A 103 15.50 7.45 3.13
C ASN A 103 14.12 7.83 3.65
N ILE A 104 13.23 6.87 3.90
CA ILE A 104 11.85 7.17 4.33
C ILE A 104 11.84 8.00 5.61
N LEU A 105 12.53 7.55 6.67
CA LEU A 105 12.51 8.21 7.98
C LEU A 105 12.97 9.67 7.94
N SER A 106 13.91 10.00 7.05
CA SER A 106 14.41 11.37 6.90
C SER A 106 13.51 12.29 6.08
N GLN A 107 12.54 11.73 5.35
CA GLN A 107 11.69 12.48 4.43
C GLN A 107 10.24 12.62 4.88
N VAL A 108 9.82 11.85 5.88
CA VAL A 108 8.44 11.88 6.38
C VAL A 108 8.32 12.74 7.64
N PRO A 109 7.21 13.49 7.79
CA PRO A 109 6.99 14.28 9.01
C PRO A 109 6.71 13.38 10.21
N SER A 110 6.98 13.90 11.40
CA SER A 110 6.55 13.26 12.63
C SER A 110 5.03 13.39 12.80
N VAL A 111 4.38 12.25 13.00
CA VAL A 111 2.95 12.14 13.28
C VAL A 111 2.73 11.15 14.43
N ASP A 112 1.53 11.12 14.98
CA ASP A 112 1.22 10.20 16.09
C ASP A 112 1.13 8.74 15.62
N HIS A 113 0.60 8.52 14.39
CA HIS A 113 0.33 7.19 13.84
C HIS A 113 0.70 7.10 12.37
N TRP A 114 1.28 5.97 11.97
CA TRP A 114 1.58 5.65 10.58
C TRP A 114 0.90 4.38 10.12
N ALA A 115 0.44 4.41 8.86
CA ALA A 115 0.17 3.22 8.05
C ALA A 115 0.91 3.34 6.72
N ILE A 116 1.50 2.24 6.26
CA ILE A 116 2.21 2.15 4.99
C ILE A 116 1.63 1.00 4.19
N ALA A 117 1.17 1.27 2.97
CA ALA A 117 0.64 0.25 2.09
C ALA A 117 1.19 0.38 0.67
N GLY A 118 1.11 -0.68 -0.11
CA GLY A 118 1.51 -0.70 -1.50
C GLY A 118 2.19 -1.99 -1.93
N ASP A 119 2.87 -1.93 -3.07
CA ASP A 119 3.72 -3.00 -3.59
C ASP A 119 5.15 -2.84 -3.07
N PHE A 120 5.55 -3.75 -2.20
CA PHE A 120 6.88 -3.75 -1.59
C PHE A 120 7.93 -4.46 -2.44
N ASN A 121 7.52 -5.21 -3.47
CA ASN A 121 8.41 -6.01 -4.34
C ASN A 121 9.42 -6.87 -3.55
N MET A 122 9.03 -7.28 -2.35
CA MET A 122 9.88 -7.93 -1.36
C MET A 122 9.13 -9.11 -0.72
N LEU A 123 9.83 -10.20 -0.47
CA LEU A 123 9.37 -11.35 0.31
C LEU A 123 10.04 -11.29 1.67
N GLU A 124 9.29 -11.19 2.75
CA GLU A 124 9.82 -11.21 4.11
C GLU A 124 10.04 -12.63 4.60
N ASP A 125 9.13 -13.53 4.24
CA ASP A 125 9.15 -14.92 4.67
C ASP A 125 9.02 -15.88 3.48
N VAL A 126 9.46 -17.11 3.66
CA VAL A 126 9.34 -18.16 2.66
C VAL A 126 7.88 -18.45 2.32
N SER A 127 6.97 -18.31 3.27
CA SER A 127 5.52 -18.49 3.08
C SER A 127 4.87 -17.42 2.21
N ASP A 128 5.55 -16.29 1.97
CA ASP A 128 5.08 -15.25 1.05
C ASP A 128 5.15 -15.67 -0.43
N ARG A 129 5.65 -16.85 -0.70
CA ARG A 129 5.78 -17.37 -2.06
C ARG A 129 5.39 -18.83 -2.17
N LEU A 130 4.66 -19.15 -3.23
CA LEU A 130 4.39 -20.50 -3.67
C LEU A 130 4.98 -20.68 -5.08
N GLY A 131 5.83 -21.71 -5.24
CA GLY A 131 6.51 -22.03 -6.49
C GLY A 131 7.77 -21.19 -6.75
N GLY A 132 8.59 -21.66 -7.70
CA GLY A 132 9.87 -21.03 -8.07
C GLY A 132 10.99 -21.22 -7.05
N ILE A 133 12.08 -20.47 -7.24
CA ILE A 133 13.24 -20.50 -6.32
C ILE A 133 12.92 -19.60 -5.13
N PRO A 134 13.10 -20.07 -3.89
CA PRO A 134 12.95 -19.22 -2.72
C PRO A 134 13.93 -18.04 -2.81
N HIS A 135 13.40 -16.82 -2.83
CA HIS A 135 14.22 -15.62 -2.68
C HIS A 135 14.28 -15.29 -1.19
N THR A 136 15.46 -15.32 -0.62
CA THR A 136 15.69 -14.77 0.71
C THR A 136 16.04 -13.30 0.60
N ILE A 137 15.41 -12.48 1.44
CA ILE A 137 15.81 -11.08 1.60
C ILE A 137 17.30 -11.01 1.99
N SER A 138 18.06 -10.08 1.40
CA SER A 138 19.47 -9.92 1.77
C SER A 138 19.59 -9.35 3.19
N SER A 139 20.67 -9.69 3.91
CA SER A 139 20.85 -9.20 5.28
C SER A 139 20.87 -7.66 5.37
N SER A 140 21.39 -6.98 4.36
CA SER A 140 21.40 -5.53 4.34
C SER A 140 20.00 -4.94 4.10
N GLU A 141 19.18 -5.58 3.28
CA GLU A 141 17.82 -5.16 3.04
C GLU A 141 16.95 -5.41 4.27
N LEU A 142 17.08 -6.58 4.89
CA LEU A 142 16.35 -6.93 6.11
C LEU A 142 16.67 -5.94 7.23
N TYR A 143 17.94 -5.62 7.44
CA TYR A 143 18.36 -4.65 8.46
C TYR A 143 17.70 -3.28 8.29
N GLU A 144 17.71 -2.71 7.08
CA GLU A 144 17.13 -1.39 6.82
C GLU A 144 15.59 -1.42 6.88
N TRP A 145 15.00 -2.52 6.45
CA TRP A 145 13.57 -2.74 6.55
C TRP A 145 13.11 -2.85 8.01
N GLU A 146 13.76 -3.71 8.81
CA GLU A 146 13.47 -3.85 10.24
C GLU A 146 13.67 -2.54 11.00
N HIS A 147 14.72 -1.79 10.66
CA HIS A 147 14.98 -0.48 11.24
C HIS A 147 13.82 0.50 10.96
N LEU A 148 13.32 0.54 9.72
CA LEU A 148 12.18 1.36 9.35
C LEU A 148 10.92 0.96 10.13
N ILE A 149 10.57 -0.34 10.10
CA ILE A 149 9.38 -0.87 10.75
C ILE A 149 9.42 -0.61 12.26
N PHE A 150 10.54 -0.89 12.90
CA PHE A 150 10.74 -0.65 14.33
C PHE A 150 10.65 0.84 14.69
N SER A 151 11.28 1.72 13.90
CA SER A 151 11.29 3.16 14.15
C SER A 151 9.89 3.79 14.07
N LEU A 152 9.02 3.26 13.23
CA LEU A 152 7.64 3.71 13.08
C LEU A 152 6.64 2.85 13.90
N GLY A 153 7.11 1.83 14.61
CA GLY A 153 6.28 0.94 15.41
C GLY A 153 5.27 0.12 14.59
N LEU A 154 5.63 -0.26 13.37
CA LEU A 154 4.72 -0.89 12.42
C LEU A 154 4.76 -2.43 12.49
N MET A 155 3.65 -3.06 12.11
CA MET A 155 3.52 -4.50 11.92
C MET A 155 2.64 -4.78 10.70
N ASP A 156 2.93 -5.86 9.98
CA ASP A 156 2.09 -6.33 8.89
C ASP A 156 0.71 -6.75 9.41
N LEU A 157 -0.32 -6.03 9.00
CA LEU A 157 -1.70 -6.29 9.46
C LEU A 157 -2.22 -7.67 9.02
N TRP A 158 -1.62 -8.27 8.00
CA TRP A 158 -1.92 -9.65 7.61
C TRP A 158 -1.61 -10.67 8.70
N GLN A 159 -0.66 -10.38 9.57
CA GLN A 159 -0.21 -11.25 10.66
C GLN A 159 -0.86 -10.92 12.01
N VAL A 160 -1.55 -9.78 12.11
CA VAL A 160 -2.17 -9.32 13.37
C VAL A 160 -3.48 -10.06 13.61
N SER A 161 -3.63 -10.71 14.76
CA SER A 161 -4.78 -11.57 15.11
C SER A 161 -6.11 -10.82 15.23
N SER A 162 -6.09 -9.51 15.50
CA SER A 162 -7.29 -8.68 15.55
C SER A 162 -7.90 -8.38 14.18
N PHE A 163 -7.16 -8.69 13.08
CA PHE A 163 -7.67 -8.58 11.72
C PHE A 163 -8.13 -9.93 11.18
N VAL A 164 -9.44 -10.05 10.96
CA VAL A 164 -10.05 -11.24 10.41
C VAL A 164 -9.89 -11.25 8.89
N LYS A 165 -9.50 -12.41 8.33
CA LYS A 165 -9.43 -12.54 6.87
C LYS A 165 -10.82 -12.46 6.27
N MET A 166 -10.96 -11.67 5.21
CA MET A 166 -12.21 -11.58 4.44
C MET A 166 -12.54 -12.96 3.85
N GLN A 167 -13.83 -13.25 3.73
CA GLN A 167 -14.30 -14.44 3.03
C GLN A 167 -13.78 -14.42 1.58
N ASP A 168 -13.37 -15.59 1.06
CA ASP A 168 -12.81 -15.77 -0.28
C ASP A 168 -11.49 -14.96 -0.53
N SER A 169 -10.81 -14.53 0.54
CA SER A 169 -9.51 -13.88 0.41
C SER A 169 -8.47 -14.83 -0.16
N LEU A 170 -7.71 -14.33 -1.16
CA LEU A 170 -6.53 -15.02 -1.66
C LEU A 170 -5.40 -14.97 -0.62
N ALA A 171 -4.44 -15.90 -0.72
CA ALA A 171 -3.24 -15.89 0.12
C ALA A 171 -2.11 -15.02 -0.47
N TYR A 172 -2.14 -14.81 -1.77
CA TYR A 172 -1.08 -14.12 -2.52
C TYR A 172 -1.67 -13.00 -3.37
N SER A 173 -0.95 -11.88 -3.45
CA SER A 173 -1.39 -10.69 -4.18
C SER A 173 -0.90 -10.66 -5.63
N ARG A 174 0.12 -11.44 -5.98
CA ARG A 174 0.67 -11.50 -7.34
C ARG A 174 0.70 -12.92 -7.89
N SER A 175 0.34 -13.07 -9.17
CA SER A 175 0.40 -14.32 -9.92
C SER A 175 1.23 -14.15 -11.19
N ASP A 176 2.38 -14.79 -11.26
CA ASP A 176 3.21 -14.88 -12.47
C ASP A 176 2.97 -16.26 -13.11
N ARG A 177 2.26 -16.26 -14.25
CA ARG A 177 1.94 -17.47 -15.02
C ARG A 177 2.92 -17.58 -16.19
N ARG A 178 3.89 -18.49 -16.09
CA ARG A 178 4.81 -18.83 -17.18
C ARG A 178 4.58 -20.28 -17.58
N GLU A 179 4.06 -20.46 -18.81
CA GLU A 179 3.85 -21.75 -19.52
C GLU A 179 3.41 -22.94 -18.66
N SER A 180 4.27 -23.53 -17.85
CA SER A 180 3.95 -24.72 -17.02
C SER A 180 3.96 -24.48 -15.51
N ASN A 181 4.42 -23.31 -15.06
CA ASN A 181 4.58 -23.02 -13.63
C ASN A 181 3.87 -21.71 -13.24
N THR A 182 3.01 -21.80 -12.24
CA THR A 182 2.42 -20.61 -11.60
C THR A 182 3.23 -20.28 -10.36
N ASN A 183 3.85 -19.10 -10.34
CA ASN A 183 4.47 -18.55 -9.15
C ASN A 183 3.50 -17.55 -8.51
N LEU A 184 3.22 -17.73 -7.24
CA LEU A 184 2.38 -16.81 -6.46
C LEU A 184 3.23 -16.12 -5.42
N SER A 185 3.01 -14.83 -5.21
CA SER A 185 3.76 -14.03 -4.23
C SER A 185 2.86 -13.03 -3.52
N ARG A 186 3.11 -12.78 -2.23
CA ARG A 186 2.46 -11.73 -1.46
C ARG A 186 3.40 -10.52 -1.40
N LEU A 187 3.29 -9.64 -2.36
CA LEU A 187 4.12 -8.42 -2.51
C LEU A 187 3.39 -7.17 -2.04
N ASP A 188 2.07 -7.16 -2.16
CA ASP A 188 1.22 -6.07 -1.70
C ASP A 188 0.88 -6.29 -0.24
N ARG A 189 1.20 -5.29 0.60
CA ARG A 189 1.08 -5.37 2.06
C ARG A 189 0.54 -4.08 2.65
N LEU A 190 0.10 -4.17 3.91
CA LEU A 190 -0.29 -3.04 4.72
C LEU A 190 0.31 -3.20 6.12
N TYR A 191 1.16 -2.26 6.46
CA TYR A 191 1.76 -2.13 7.77
C TYR A 191 1.13 -0.97 8.52
N ALA A 192 0.90 -1.13 9.82
CA ALA A 192 0.40 -0.06 10.66
C ALA A 192 0.93 -0.18 12.07
N ASP A 193 0.80 0.89 12.84
CA ASP A 193 1.20 0.92 14.24
C ASP A 193 0.16 0.28 15.18
N LYS A 194 0.52 0.22 16.46
CA LYS A 194 -0.28 -0.43 17.50
C LYS A 194 -1.71 0.11 17.60
N PHE A 195 -1.94 1.38 17.33
CA PHE A 195 -3.29 1.93 17.44
C PHE A 195 -4.25 1.25 16.46
N LEU A 196 -3.82 1.07 15.21
CA LEU A 196 -4.64 0.40 14.22
C LEU A 196 -4.79 -1.10 14.52
N TRP A 197 -3.75 -1.74 15.08
CA TRP A 197 -3.86 -3.15 15.50
C TRP A 197 -4.95 -3.35 16.54
N ASP A 198 -5.02 -2.47 17.53
CA ASP A 198 -5.98 -2.58 18.63
C ASP A 198 -7.43 -2.35 18.14
N LYS A 199 -7.61 -1.57 17.07
CA LYS A 199 -8.95 -1.40 16.46
C LYS A 199 -9.45 -2.68 15.79
N GLY A 200 -8.55 -3.44 15.16
CA GLY A 200 -8.90 -4.63 14.42
C GLY A 200 -9.74 -4.34 13.17
N GLY A 201 -10.30 -5.37 12.60
CA GLY A 201 -11.13 -5.24 11.40
C GLY A 201 -11.06 -6.45 10.48
N PHE A 202 -11.26 -6.20 9.19
CA PHE A 202 -11.17 -7.21 8.15
C PHE A 202 -10.08 -6.85 7.14
N ILE A 203 -9.27 -7.84 6.77
CA ILE A 203 -8.25 -7.70 5.74
C ILE A 203 -8.39 -8.84 4.72
N GLY A 204 -8.14 -8.56 3.44
CA GLY A 204 -8.22 -9.59 2.41
C GLY A 204 -7.57 -9.17 1.11
N ILE A 205 -7.11 -10.17 0.36
CA ILE A 205 -6.64 -10.03 -1.01
C ILE A 205 -7.78 -10.54 -1.91
N LEU A 206 -8.38 -9.66 -2.67
CA LEU A 206 -9.52 -9.97 -3.53
C LEU A 206 -9.05 -10.51 -4.88
N PRO A 207 -9.88 -11.29 -5.60
CA PRO A 207 -9.53 -11.76 -6.95
C PRO A 207 -9.14 -10.59 -7.86
N SER A 208 -8.06 -10.77 -8.63
CA SER A 208 -7.56 -9.76 -9.56
C SER A 208 -8.53 -9.53 -10.72
N PHE A 209 -8.52 -8.32 -11.26
CA PHE A 209 -9.13 -8.02 -12.54
C PHE A 209 -8.28 -8.64 -13.67
N SER A 210 -8.91 -8.99 -14.79
CA SER A 210 -8.27 -9.70 -15.91
C SER A 210 -7.09 -8.99 -16.59
N PHE A 211 -6.86 -7.71 -16.25
CA PHE A 211 -5.80 -6.87 -16.84
C PHE A 211 -4.59 -6.62 -15.91
N SER A 212 -4.57 -7.21 -14.73
CA SER A 212 -3.46 -7.07 -13.77
C SER A 212 -2.99 -8.43 -13.30
N ASP A 213 -1.67 -8.60 -13.12
CA ASP A 213 -1.06 -9.74 -12.45
C ASP A 213 -1.08 -9.56 -10.91
N HIS A 214 -1.47 -8.39 -10.41
CA HIS A 214 -1.70 -8.11 -9.00
C HIS A 214 -3.18 -8.15 -8.63
N ALA A 215 -3.45 -8.64 -7.44
CA ALA A 215 -4.76 -8.71 -6.79
C ALA A 215 -4.88 -7.63 -5.71
N PRO A 216 -6.01 -6.88 -5.65
CA PRO A 216 -6.15 -5.79 -4.70
C PRO A 216 -6.12 -6.26 -3.25
N LEU A 217 -5.33 -5.59 -2.41
CA LEU A 217 -5.37 -5.72 -0.96
C LEU A 217 -6.43 -4.75 -0.40
N CYS A 218 -7.32 -5.27 0.42
CA CYS A 218 -8.41 -4.50 1.03
C CYS A 218 -8.31 -4.52 2.55
N LEU A 219 -8.58 -3.38 3.15
CA LEU A 219 -8.74 -3.22 4.60
C LEU A 219 -10.10 -2.58 4.89
N ALA A 220 -10.82 -3.12 5.88
CA ALA A 220 -12.01 -2.51 6.44
C ALA A 220 -11.84 -2.41 7.96
N THR A 221 -11.79 -1.19 8.47
CA THR A 221 -11.65 -0.88 9.90
C THR A 221 -12.37 0.42 10.23
N ILE A 222 -12.53 0.71 11.51
CA ILE A 222 -13.17 1.94 12.00
C ILE A 222 -12.09 2.77 12.70
N LEU A 223 -11.82 3.97 12.16
CA LEU A 223 -10.84 4.92 12.71
C LEU A 223 -11.46 5.96 13.67
N GLN A 224 -12.73 5.80 14.03
CA GLN A 224 -13.36 6.69 15.02
C GLN A 224 -12.82 6.41 16.43
N ASP A 225 -12.59 7.49 17.20
CA ASP A 225 -12.25 7.47 18.62
C ASP A 225 -13.44 6.97 19.48
#